data_8a3aee6a4aba5a13d4c059bd45883446
#
_entry.id   8a3aee6a4aba5a13d4c059bd45883446
#
_cell.length_a   1.000
_cell.length_b   1.000
_cell.length_c   1.000
_cell.angle_alpha   90.00
_cell.angle_beta   90.00
_cell.angle_gamma   90.00
#
_symmetry.space_group_name_H-M   'P 1'
#
loop_
_entity.id
_entity.type
_entity.pdbx_description
1 polymer ?
#
loop_
_entity_poly.entity_id
_entity_poly.type
_entity_poly.pdbx_seq_one_letter_code
_entity_poly.pdbx_strand_id
1 'polypeptide(L)'
;MSPDLPREPTAVDAVAERWVDTLVDLDPTLGTAIGRSGANGRLGDYSPAGLERARAATASALAELEAAEPEDDVDRVTVADLGAELRLSLEGHDAGLPLRDLNVIASPAQELRDVFDLMPTDEVADWEAVAERLLAVPAALEGYAETLREGIRTGVVPARRQVELVAEQARKIAAPRGFFAELAAEAAPTAGSLPASLAQRLEDGARRASAAYGSLAQFLRGELAPAATEQDAVGRELYALHSRRFLGAVVDLDETYEWGIEELARMTSEQEAIAREILPGASVAEAVAHLEADPARTLHGVDALQAWMQETSDRSVRELAGTAFDIPEEVRRLECRIAPTQEGGIYYTGPSDDFSRPGRMWWSVPAGVTEFATWRELTTVYHEGVPGHHLQIGHAVHNRARLNTWRRQLAGTSGHAEGWALYAERLMERFGYLDDPADRLGMLDGQRMRAARVVLDIGVHLQKPLPGSATVWTADSALDFLRANVNMDDAFVRFEVNRYLGWPGQAPSYKIGQRIWEQLRDEAEAREGAAFSLAGFHRRALDLGGVGLDTLRSSLAG
;
A
#
# COMPACT_ATOMS: atom_id res chain seq x y z
N MET A 1 -1.03 34.55 -4.07
CA MET A 1 -0.11 34.59 -2.91
C MET A 1 1.22 34.03 -3.36
N SER A 2 2.34 34.58 -2.88
CA SER A 2 3.67 34.04 -3.23
C SER A 2 3.79 32.61 -2.67
N PRO A 3 4.26 31.62 -3.45
CA PRO A 3 4.27 30.22 -3.03
C PRO A 3 5.21 29.90 -1.84
N ASP A 4 6.03 30.85 -1.42
CA ASP A 4 7.15 30.63 -0.50
C ASP A 4 6.92 31.13 0.95
N LEU A 5 5.74 31.66 1.27
CA LEU A 5 5.47 32.09 2.65
C LEU A 5 4.76 30.99 3.43
N PRO A 6 5.23 30.67 4.65
CA PRO A 6 4.53 29.75 5.53
C PRO A 6 3.08 30.22 5.76
N ARG A 7 2.16 29.27 5.68
CA ARG A 7 0.77 29.51 6.04
C ARG A 7 0.63 29.52 7.56
N GLU A 8 -0.09 30.48 8.10
CA GLU A 8 -0.40 30.49 9.53
C GLU A 8 -1.36 29.33 9.84
N PRO A 9 -1.10 28.51 10.88
CA PRO A 9 -1.98 27.41 11.26
C PRO A 9 -3.37 27.90 11.67
N THR A 10 -4.40 27.21 11.21
CA THR A 10 -5.81 27.53 11.46
C THR A 10 -6.43 26.61 12.52
N ALA A 11 -7.71 26.84 12.84
CA ALA A 11 -8.48 25.95 13.70
C ALA A 11 -8.62 24.55 13.06
N VAL A 12 -8.75 24.46 11.74
CA VAL A 12 -8.83 23.19 11.00
C VAL A 12 -7.51 22.42 11.11
N ASP A 13 -6.37 23.10 10.94
CA ASP A 13 -5.06 22.47 11.13
C ASP A 13 -4.90 21.94 12.56
N ALA A 14 -5.33 22.71 13.56
CA ALA A 14 -5.24 22.27 14.95
C ALA A 14 -6.07 21.00 15.22
N VAL A 15 -7.21 20.81 14.56
CA VAL A 15 -7.98 19.56 14.63
C VAL A 15 -7.21 18.43 13.96
N ALA A 16 -6.69 18.64 12.76
CA ALA A 16 -5.95 17.64 12.00
C ALA A 16 -4.67 17.17 12.74
N GLU A 17 -3.91 18.09 13.35
CA GLU A 17 -2.73 17.76 14.15
C GLU A 17 -3.08 16.95 15.40
N ARG A 18 -4.13 17.35 16.15
CA ARG A 18 -4.61 16.54 17.28
C ARG A 18 -5.09 15.16 16.87
N TRP A 19 -5.70 15.05 15.68
CA TRP A 19 -6.12 13.77 15.15
C TRP A 19 -4.93 12.83 14.87
N VAL A 20 -3.83 13.36 14.30
CA VAL A 20 -2.58 12.61 14.13
C VAL A 20 -2.07 12.10 15.49
N ASP A 21 -1.99 12.97 16.50
CA ASP A 21 -1.54 12.56 17.83
C ASP A 21 -2.47 11.50 18.44
N THR A 22 -3.79 11.63 18.25
CA THR A 22 -4.78 10.65 18.70
C THR A 22 -4.60 9.30 17.99
N LEU A 23 -4.39 9.31 16.67
CA LEU A 23 -4.12 8.08 15.91
C LEU A 23 -2.86 7.36 16.40
N VAL A 24 -1.77 8.10 16.65
CA VAL A 24 -0.51 7.54 17.19
C VAL A 24 -0.71 6.96 18.60
N ASP A 25 -1.58 7.54 19.41
CA ASP A 25 -1.89 7.01 20.74
C ASP A 25 -2.80 5.76 20.69
N LEU A 26 -3.73 5.71 19.74
CA LEU A 26 -4.59 4.54 19.51
C LEU A 26 -3.82 3.40 18.82
N ASP A 27 -3.00 3.73 17.86
CA ASP A 27 -2.15 2.80 17.10
C ASP A 27 -0.69 3.28 17.09
N PRO A 28 0.12 2.88 18.07
CA PRO A 28 1.54 3.21 18.12
C PRO A 28 2.38 2.61 16.97
N THR A 29 1.87 1.60 16.24
CA THR A 29 2.56 1.05 15.06
C THR A 29 2.59 2.07 13.95
N LEU A 30 1.50 2.81 13.74
CA LEU A 30 1.43 3.96 12.85
C LEU A 30 2.46 5.04 13.26
N GLY A 31 2.58 5.31 14.57
CA GLY A 31 3.57 6.26 15.08
C GLY A 31 5.01 5.89 14.68
N THR A 32 5.36 4.60 14.74
CA THR A 32 6.66 4.12 14.26
C THR A 32 6.82 4.33 12.76
N ALA A 33 5.81 4.02 11.97
CA ALA A 33 5.84 4.15 10.50
C ALA A 33 6.07 5.60 10.05
N ILE A 34 5.46 6.59 10.74
CA ILE A 34 5.64 8.03 10.44
C ILE A 34 6.80 8.69 11.19
N GLY A 35 7.63 7.91 11.89
CA GLY A 35 8.84 8.42 12.55
C GLY A 35 8.64 9.07 13.92
N ARG A 36 7.52 8.83 14.61
CA ARG A 36 7.26 9.28 15.98
C ARG A 36 7.92 8.34 17.00
N SER A 37 9.19 8.54 17.30
CA SER A 37 10.01 7.64 18.14
C SER A 37 9.42 7.33 19.52
N GLY A 38 8.63 8.22 20.13
CA GLY A 38 7.93 7.99 21.39
C GLY A 38 6.88 6.87 21.36
N ALA A 39 6.53 6.37 20.17
CA ALA A 39 5.62 5.25 19.98
C ALA A 39 6.32 3.87 19.95
N ASN A 40 7.65 3.82 19.76
CA ASN A 40 8.39 2.60 19.41
C ASN A 40 8.31 1.45 20.44
N GLY A 41 8.09 1.73 21.72
CA GLY A 41 7.94 0.68 22.75
C GLY A 41 6.51 0.18 22.98
N ARG A 42 5.52 0.76 22.29
CA ARG A 42 4.09 0.53 22.56
C ARG A 42 3.39 -0.21 21.44
N LEU A 43 2.25 -0.84 21.76
CA LEU A 43 1.27 -1.39 20.80
C LEU A 43 -0.13 -0.87 21.15
N GLY A 44 -1.03 -0.93 20.18
CA GLY A 44 -2.43 -0.57 20.32
C GLY A 44 -3.22 -1.56 21.19
N ASP A 45 -4.42 -1.16 21.59
CA ASP A 45 -5.38 -2.03 22.25
C ASP A 45 -6.40 -2.56 21.24
N TYR A 46 -6.22 -3.79 20.81
CA TYR A 46 -7.07 -4.48 19.82
C TYR A 46 -8.27 -5.19 20.43
N SER A 47 -8.56 -4.97 21.73
CA SER A 47 -9.74 -5.50 22.39
C SER A 47 -11.03 -4.79 21.96
N PRO A 48 -12.23 -5.38 22.21
CA PRO A 48 -13.49 -4.68 21.94
C PRO A 48 -13.59 -3.32 22.66
N ALA A 49 -13.01 -3.19 23.85
CA ALA A 49 -12.95 -1.92 24.58
C ALA A 49 -12.01 -0.91 23.88
N GLY A 50 -10.88 -1.38 23.31
CA GLY A 50 -9.98 -0.57 22.50
C GLY A 50 -10.65 -0.03 21.24
N LEU A 51 -11.40 -0.89 20.55
CA LEU A 51 -12.17 -0.51 19.35
C LEU A 51 -13.24 0.54 19.67
N GLU A 52 -13.95 0.42 20.78
CA GLU A 52 -14.95 1.41 21.16
C GLU A 52 -14.29 2.76 21.53
N ARG A 53 -13.10 2.75 22.16
CA ARG A 53 -12.33 3.98 22.37
C ARG A 53 -11.91 4.63 21.04
N ALA A 54 -11.44 3.84 20.08
CA ALA A 54 -11.08 4.33 18.76
C ALA A 54 -12.30 4.94 18.05
N ARG A 55 -13.46 4.26 18.09
CA ARG A 55 -14.72 4.77 17.53
C ARG A 55 -15.13 6.09 18.18
N ALA A 56 -15.10 6.18 19.50
CA ALA A 56 -15.45 7.40 20.23
C ALA A 56 -14.50 8.56 19.88
N ALA A 57 -13.19 8.31 19.78
CA ALA A 57 -12.21 9.30 19.38
C ALA A 57 -12.44 9.79 17.94
N THR A 58 -12.76 8.88 17.01
CA THR A 58 -13.13 9.23 15.62
C THR A 58 -14.37 10.13 15.58
N ALA A 59 -15.40 9.81 16.35
CA ALA A 59 -16.62 10.62 16.42
C ALA A 59 -16.35 12.00 17.03
N SER A 60 -15.49 12.11 18.04
CA SER A 60 -15.08 13.39 18.63
C SER A 60 -14.31 14.25 17.62
N ALA A 61 -13.34 13.65 16.91
CA ALA A 61 -12.56 14.36 15.90
C ALA A 61 -13.45 14.87 14.76
N LEU A 62 -14.44 14.09 14.32
CA LEU A 62 -15.41 14.51 13.31
C LEU A 62 -16.23 15.71 13.80
N ALA A 63 -16.74 15.67 15.03
CA ALA A 63 -17.54 16.76 15.59
C ALA A 63 -16.70 18.05 15.76
N GLU A 64 -15.43 17.94 16.16
CA GLU A 64 -14.50 19.07 16.24
C GLU A 64 -14.21 19.66 14.85
N LEU A 65 -14.01 18.80 13.85
CA LEU A 65 -13.76 19.22 12.47
C LEU A 65 -14.99 19.94 11.86
N GLU A 66 -16.19 19.43 12.11
CA GLU A 66 -17.44 20.04 11.64
C GLU A 66 -17.76 21.38 12.33
N ALA A 67 -17.21 21.61 13.51
CA ALA A 67 -17.35 22.89 14.23
C ALA A 67 -16.27 23.94 13.83
N ALA A 68 -15.19 23.51 13.16
CA ALA A 68 -14.12 24.40 12.73
C ALA A 68 -14.52 25.13 11.43
N GLU A 69 -14.36 26.44 11.40
CA GLU A 69 -14.65 27.27 10.21
C GLU A 69 -13.42 27.29 9.28
N PRO A 70 -13.54 26.86 8.01
CA PRO A 70 -12.43 26.92 7.05
C PRO A 70 -12.06 28.36 6.68
N GLU A 71 -10.78 28.71 6.80
CA GLU A 71 -10.29 30.06 6.50
C GLU A 71 -9.81 30.22 5.05
N ASP A 72 -9.34 29.12 4.43
CA ASP A 72 -8.79 29.13 3.08
C ASP A 72 -9.09 27.84 2.29
N ASP A 73 -8.51 27.70 1.09
CA ASP A 73 -8.72 26.51 0.23
C ASP A 73 -8.06 25.26 0.81
N VAL A 74 -6.95 25.38 1.53
CA VAL A 74 -6.28 24.25 2.19
C VAL A 74 -7.17 23.67 3.27
N ASP A 75 -7.79 24.54 4.06
CA ASP A 75 -8.78 24.13 5.07
C ASP A 75 -9.98 23.44 4.43
N ARG A 76 -10.54 24.03 3.37
CA ARG A 76 -11.70 23.43 2.67
C ARG A 76 -11.40 22.01 2.19
N VAL A 77 -10.22 21.79 1.63
CA VAL A 77 -9.78 20.46 1.21
C VAL A 77 -9.57 19.53 2.41
N THR A 78 -8.96 20.02 3.50
CA THR A 78 -8.76 19.23 4.72
C THR A 78 -10.09 18.81 5.35
N VAL A 79 -11.05 19.73 5.48
CA VAL A 79 -12.39 19.45 6.03
C VAL A 79 -13.14 18.43 5.16
N ALA A 80 -13.06 18.56 3.83
CA ALA A 80 -13.72 17.64 2.91
C ALA A 80 -13.14 16.23 3.03
N ASP A 81 -11.82 16.11 2.98
CA ASP A 81 -11.12 14.84 2.90
C ASP A 81 -11.07 14.11 4.26
N LEU A 82 -10.59 14.77 5.32
CA LEU A 82 -10.57 14.20 6.67
C LEU A 82 -11.99 13.89 7.16
N GLY A 83 -12.96 14.76 6.88
CA GLY A 83 -14.34 14.52 7.23
C GLY A 83 -14.94 13.30 6.52
N ALA A 84 -14.60 13.06 5.25
CA ALA A 84 -15.00 11.87 4.51
C ALA A 84 -14.37 10.61 5.12
N GLU A 85 -13.08 10.64 5.44
CA GLU A 85 -12.37 9.51 6.07
C GLU A 85 -12.94 9.16 7.45
N LEU A 86 -13.15 10.16 8.31
CA LEU A 86 -13.71 9.94 9.65
C LEU A 86 -15.13 9.33 9.58
N ARG A 87 -16.00 9.83 8.69
CA ARG A 87 -17.34 9.26 8.47
C ARG A 87 -17.27 7.82 7.97
N LEU A 88 -16.37 7.55 7.02
CA LEU A 88 -16.19 6.23 6.45
C LEU A 88 -15.61 5.24 7.48
N SER A 89 -14.74 5.71 8.37
CA SER A 89 -14.25 4.91 9.51
C SER A 89 -15.38 4.53 10.46
N LEU A 90 -16.27 5.47 10.83
CA LEU A 90 -17.44 5.19 11.65
C LEU A 90 -18.41 4.20 10.96
N GLU A 91 -18.68 4.38 9.66
CA GLU A 91 -19.49 3.45 8.87
C GLU A 91 -18.89 2.03 8.88
N GLY A 92 -17.54 1.93 8.76
CA GLY A 92 -16.82 0.67 8.85
C GLY A 92 -16.97 -0.02 10.22
N HIS A 93 -16.91 0.75 11.29
CA HIS A 93 -17.19 0.26 12.64
C HIS A 93 -18.63 -0.26 12.78
N ASP A 94 -19.61 0.50 12.31
CA ASP A 94 -21.02 0.13 12.38
C ASP A 94 -21.32 -1.12 11.51
N ALA A 95 -20.59 -1.30 10.40
CA ALA A 95 -20.63 -2.51 9.57
C ALA A 95 -19.86 -3.72 10.16
N GLY A 96 -19.20 -3.55 11.30
CA GLY A 96 -18.46 -4.60 12.00
C GLY A 96 -17.17 -5.00 11.30
N LEU A 97 -16.52 -4.09 10.52
CA LEU A 97 -15.24 -4.41 9.88
C LEU A 97 -14.18 -4.88 10.87
N PRO A 98 -13.97 -4.25 12.04
CA PRO A 98 -12.94 -4.68 12.98
C PRO A 98 -13.17 -6.08 13.55
N LEU A 99 -14.42 -6.56 13.62
CA LEU A 99 -14.76 -7.88 14.15
C LEU A 99 -14.37 -9.03 13.21
N ARG A 100 -14.13 -8.72 11.93
CA ARG A 100 -13.73 -9.68 10.88
C ARG A 100 -12.43 -9.32 10.19
N ASP A 101 -11.67 -8.38 10.74
CA ASP A 101 -10.40 -7.93 10.17
C ASP A 101 -9.32 -9.00 10.32
N LEU A 102 -9.30 -9.92 9.37
CA LEU A 102 -8.36 -11.01 9.27
C LEU A 102 -8.14 -11.38 7.81
N ASN A 103 -6.91 -11.17 7.34
CA ASN A 103 -6.47 -11.55 5.99
C ASN A 103 -4.97 -11.88 5.98
N VAL A 104 -4.46 -12.36 4.86
CA VAL A 104 -3.09 -12.88 4.75
C VAL A 104 -2.00 -11.81 4.67
N ILE A 105 -2.33 -10.51 4.63
CA ILE A 105 -1.35 -9.45 4.36
C ILE A 105 -1.46 -8.21 5.25
N ALA A 106 -2.68 -7.77 5.58
CA ALA A 106 -2.91 -6.52 6.30
C ALA A 106 -4.01 -6.71 7.34
N SER A 107 -3.66 -7.33 8.44
CA SER A 107 -4.50 -7.45 9.63
C SER A 107 -3.61 -7.41 10.87
N PRO A 108 -4.17 -7.22 12.07
CA PRO A 108 -3.37 -7.16 13.29
C PRO A 108 -2.40 -8.33 13.48
N ALA A 109 -2.71 -9.50 12.89
CA ALA A 109 -1.83 -10.67 12.94
C ALA A 109 -0.47 -10.44 12.24
N GLN A 110 -0.44 -9.67 11.15
CA GLN A 110 0.78 -9.30 10.43
C GLN A 110 1.37 -8.00 10.98
N GLU A 111 0.57 -6.96 11.18
CA GLU A 111 0.99 -5.63 11.61
C GLU A 111 1.80 -5.66 12.91
N LEU A 112 1.37 -6.49 13.88
CA LEU A 112 2.06 -6.68 15.18
C LEU A 112 3.45 -7.34 15.05
N ARG A 113 3.72 -8.02 13.94
CA ARG A 113 5.05 -8.55 13.60
C ARG A 113 5.83 -7.58 12.73
N ASP A 114 5.19 -7.01 11.72
CA ASP A 114 5.86 -6.24 10.66
C ASP A 114 6.40 -4.91 11.18
N VAL A 115 5.79 -4.34 12.22
CA VAL A 115 6.28 -3.11 12.84
C VAL A 115 7.72 -3.22 13.36
N PHE A 116 8.21 -4.41 13.70
CA PHE A 116 9.60 -4.60 14.15
C PHE A 116 10.61 -4.37 13.03
N ASP A 117 10.23 -4.57 11.76
CA ASP A 117 11.09 -4.29 10.61
C ASP A 117 11.28 -2.78 10.38
N LEU A 118 10.38 -1.95 10.92
CA LEU A 118 10.42 -0.49 10.82
C LEU A 118 11.14 0.19 12.00
N MET A 119 11.44 -0.55 13.06
CA MET A 119 12.07 0.00 14.26
C MET A 119 13.56 0.29 14.02
N PRO A 120 14.08 1.42 14.52
CA PRO A 120 15.52 1.64 14.55
C PRO A 120 16.22 0.61 15.45
N THR A 121 17.46 0.26 15.11
CA THR A 121 18.28 -0.75 15.80
C THR A 121 19.73 -0.31 15.98
N ASP A 122 20.01 0.98 15.76
CA ASP A 122 21.38 1.51 15.75
C ASP A 122 21.96 1.67 17.15
N GLU A 123 21.12 2.04 18.13
CA GLU A 123 21.53 2.37 19.50
C GLU A 123 20.97 1.39 20.53
N VAL A 124 21.56 1.38 21.73
CA VAL A 124 21.04 0.58 22.86
C VAL A 124 19.61 0.97 23.22
N ALA A 125 19.28 2.26 23.14
CA ALA A 125 17.94 2.77 23.42
C ALA A 125 16.88 2.24 22.43
N ASP A 126 17.27 2.02 21.18
CA ASP A 126 16.37 1.41 20.18
C ASP A 126 16.01 -0.02 20.58
N TRP A 127 17.02 -0.80 21.01
CA TRP A 127 16.82 -2.17 21.49
C TRP A 127 16.04 -2.23 22.82
N GLU A 128 16.10 -1.19 23.67
CA GLU A 128 15.20 -1.06 24.81
C GLU A 128 13.74 -0.95 24.39
N ALA A 129 13.48 -0.11 23.36
CA ALA A 129 12.13 0.03 22.80
C ALA A 129 11.65 -1.28 22.13
N VAL A 130 12.53 -2.00 21.42
CA VAL A 130 12.23 -3.33 20.87
C VAL A 130 11.85 -4.31 21.97
N ALA A 131 12.61 -4.35 23.09
CA ALA A 131 12.30 -5.21 24.22
C ALA A 131 10.95 -4.88 24.88
N GLU A 132 10.61 -3.60 25.01
CA GLU A 132 9.32 -3.15 25.53
C GLU A 132 8.17 -3.59 24.62
N ARG A 133 8.30 -3.37 23.31
CA ARG A 133 7.30 -3.77 22.34
C ARG A 133 7.10 -5.29 22.29
N LEU A 134 8.19 -6.08 22.33
CA LEU A 134 8.10 -7.55 22.42
C LEU A 134 7.28 -8.01 23.63
N LEU A 135 7.46 -7.36 24.78
CA LEU A 135 6.70 -7.66 26.01
C LEU A 135 5.22 -7.26 25.91
N ALA A 136 4.86 -6.33 25.01
CA ALA A 136 3.48 -5.91 24.79
C ALA A 136 2.71 -6.82 23.81
N VAL A 137 3.38 -7.59 22.94
CA VAL A 137 2.76 -8.47 21.94
C VAL A 137 1.70 -9.41 22.53
N PRO A 138 1.91 -10.09 23.68
CA PRO A 138 0.89 -10.98 24.23
C PRO A 138 -0.44 -10.30 24.52
N ALA A 139 -0.42 -9.10 25.10
CA ALA A 139 -1.65 -8.38 25.43
C ALA A 139 -2.39 -7.88 24.16
N ALA A 140 -1.64 -7.42 23.16
CA ALA A 140 -2.21 -7.00 21.89
C ALA A 140 -2.90 -8.16 21.16
N LEU A 141 -2.26 -9.34 21.08
CA LEU A 141 -2.83 -10.54 20.46
C LEU A 141 -4.00 -11.13 21.26
N GLU A 142 -3.98 -11.05 22.58
CA GLU A 142 -5.12 -11.45 23.42
C GLU A 142 -6.34 -10.58 23.13
N GLY A 143 -6.16 -9.23 23.14
CA GLY A 143 -7.23 -8.29 22.81
C GLY A 143 -7.78 -8.52 21.40
N TYR A 144 -6.90 -8.78 20.40
CA TYR A 144 -7.32 -9.13 19.06
C TYR A 144 -8.15 -10.42 19.02
N ALA A 145 -7.73 -11.46 19.72
CA ALA A 145 -8.50 -12.71 19.83
C ALA A 145 -9.86 -12.49 20.50
N GLU A 146 -9.96 -11.60 21.51
CA GLU A 146 -11.24 -11.22 22.12
C GLU A 146 -12.17 -10.53 21.12
N THR A 147 -11.64 -9.65 20.28
CA THR A 147 -12.39 -8.99 19.21
C THR A 147 -12.94 -9.99 18.18
N LEU A 148 -12.12 -10.95 17.75
CA LEU A 148 -12.58 -12.00 16.85
C LEU A 148 -13.62 -12.93 17.51
N ARG A 149 -13.52 -13.18 18.83
CA ARG A 149 -14.57 -13.89 19.59
C ARG A 149 -15.88 -13.11 19.66
N GLU A 150 -15.80 -11.77 19.78
CA GLU A 150 -17.00 -10.92 19.64
C GLU A 150 -17.64 -11.11 18.26
N GLY A 151 -16.81 -11.18 17.20
CA GLY A 151 -17.26 -11.51 15.84
C GLY A 151 -17.98 -12.86 15.77
N ILE A 152 -17.46 -13.91 16.42
CA ILE A 152 -18.14 -15.22 16.51
C ILE A 152 -19.51 -15.06 17.18
N ARG A 153 -19.59 -14.32 18.32
CA ARG A 153 -20.85 -14.14 19.07
C ARG A 153 -21.91 -13.37 18.30
N THR A 154 -21.51 -12.44 17.45
CA THR A 154 -22.39 -11.59 16.65
C THR A 154 -22.65 -12.12 15.25
N GLY A 155 -21.97 -13.20 14.83
CA GLY A 155 -22.05 -13.76 13.49
C GLY A 155 -21.33 -12.93 12.43
N VAL A 156 -20.44 -12.03 12.84
CA VAL A 156 -19.60 -11.18 11.96
C VAL A 156 -18.20 -11.79 11.90
N VAL A 157 -17.98 -12.70 10.97
CA VAL A 157 -16.77 -13.54 10.91
C VAL A 157 -16.07 -13.40 9.55
N PRO A 158 -14.73 -13.60 9.50
CA PRO A 158 -13.97 -13.66 8.24
C PRO A 158 -14.24 -14.98 7.49
N ALA A 159 -13.78 -15.03 6.23
CA ALA A 159 -13.80 -16.26 5.44
C ALA A 159 -12.85 -17.32 6.04
N ARG A 160 -13.29 -18.60 6.07
CA ARG A 160 -12.49 -19.72 6.60
C ARG A 160 -11.13 -19.84 5.94
N ARG A 161 -11.04 -19.63 4.64
CA ARG A 161 -9.77 -19.60 3.92
C ARG A 161 -8.74 -18.67 4.57
N GLN A 162 -9.14 -17.44 4.89
CA GLN A 162 -8.26 -16.47 5.53
C GLN A 162 -7.85 -16.94 6.94
N VAL A 163 -8.79 -17.48 7.70
CA VAL A 163 -8.51 -18.00 9.04
C VAL A 163 -7.45 -19.12 9.02
N GLU A 164 -7.58 -20.06 8.08
CA GLU A 164 -6.64 -21.19 7.96
C GLU A 164 -5.24 -20.73 7.53
N LEU A 165 -5.18 -19.81 6.57
CA LEU A 165 -3.92 -19.26 6.07
C LEU A 165 -3.19 -18.43 7.13
N VAL A 166 -3.91 -17.55 7.84
CA VAL A 166 -3.32 -16.73 8.92
C VAL A 166 -2.93 -17.59 10.11
N ALA A 167 -3.69 -18.65 10.43
CA ALA A 167 -3.29 -19.61 11.45
C ALA A 167 -1.95 -20.30 11.11
N GLU A 168 -1.69 -20.58 9.83
CA GLU A 168 -0.43 -21.14 9.40
C GLU A 168 0.72 -20.11 9.46
N GLN A 169 0.46 -18.84 9.08
CA GLN A 169 1.43 -17.75 9.26
C GLN A 169 1.80 -17.58 10.74
N ALA A 170 0.80 -17.48 11.62
CA ALA A 170 1.02 -17.36 13.07
C ALA A 170 1.82 -18.55 13.64
N ARG A 171 1.58 -19.77 13.14
CA ARG A 171 2.35 -20.96 13.53
C ARG A 171 3.83 -20.86 13.09
N LYS A 172 4.11 -20.32 11.91
CA LYS A 172 5.48 -20.10 11.42
C LYS A 172 6.22 -19.06 12.28
N ILE A 173 5.55 -17.94 12.60
CA ILE A 173 6.09 -16.90 13.49
C ILE A 173 6.41 -17.48 14.89
N ALA A 174 5.56 -18.37 15.39
CA ALA A 174 5.73 -19.03 16.70
C ALA A 174 6.78 -20.14 16.71
N ALA A 175 7.39 -20.51 15.58
CA ALA A 175 8.36 -21.59 15.50
C ALA A 175 9.61 -21.34 16.37
N PRO A 176 10.32 -22.38 16.84
CA PRO A 176 11.53 -22.21 17.66
C PRO A 176 12.67 -21.39 17.00
N ARG A 177 12.69 -21.35 15.68
CA ARG A 177 13.53 -20.48 14.85
C ARG A 177 12.65 -19.56 13.99
N GLY A 178 11.61 -19.00 14.60
CA GLY A 178 10.75 -18.03 13.96
C GLY A 178 11.25 -16.61 14.19
N PHE A 179 10.55 -15.68 13.60
CA PHE A 179 10.94 -14.27 13.52
C PHE A 179 11.47 -13.68 14.85
N PHE A 180 10.72 -13.81 15.94
CA PHE A 180 11.11 -13.19 17.22
C PHE A 180 12.37 -13.83 17.85
N ALA A 181 12.55 -15.13 17.65
CA ALA A 181 13.75 -15.82 18.15
C ALA A 181 15.00 -15.36 17.38
N GLU A 182 14.88 -15.16 16.06
CA GLU A 182 15.95 -14.64 15.20
C GLU A 182 16.23 -13.17 15.52
N LEU A 183 15.21 -12.33 15.64
CA LEU A 183 15.34 -10.92 16.05
C LEU A 183 16.13 -10.77 17.37
N ALA A 184 15.84 -11.58 18.39
CA ALA A 184 16.55 -11.52 19.67
C ALA A 184 17.98 -12.07 19.57
N ALA A 185 18.20 -13.10 18.76
CA ALA A 185 19.52 -13.71 18.58
C ALA A 185 20.50 -12.82 17.79
N GLU A 186 19.98 -12.03 16.86
CA GLU A 186 20.75 -11.11 16.00
C GLU A 186 20.86 -9.70 16.59
N ALA A 187 20.28 -9.47 17.76
CA ALA A 187 20.24 -8.16 18.39
C ALA A 187 21.64 -7.62 18.69
N ALA A 188 22.03 -6.57 17.97
CA ALA A 188 23.31 -5.88 18.14
C ALA A 188 23.19 -4.41 17.73
N PRO A 189 23.60 -3.45 18.60
CA PRO A 189 23.68 -2.06 18.20
C PRO A 189 24.85 -1.83 17.24
N THR A 190 24.77 -0.79 16.40
CA THR A 190 25.85 -0.42 15.46
C THR A 190 27.16 -0.10 16.19
N ALA A 191 27.08 0.44 17.41
CA ALA A 191 28.24 0.73 18.25
C ALA A 191 28.07 0.16 19.66
N GLY A 192 29.10 -0.55 20.14
CA GLY A 192 29.12 -1.11 21.49
C GLY A 192 28.54 -2.53 21.57
N SER A 193 28.00 -2.89 22.74
CA SER A 193 27.36 -4.18 23.00
C SER A 193 26.14 -3.99 23.86
N LEU A 194 25.15 -4.88 23.71
CA LEU A 194 23.98 -4.87 24.57
C LEU A 194 24.34 -5.18 26.04
N PRO A 195 23.78 -4.44 27.00
CA PRO A 195 23.85 -4.85 28.40
C PRO A 195 23.21 -6.24 28.61
N ALA A 196 23.83 -7.09 29.46
CA ALA A 196 23.31 -8.44 29.69
C ALA A 196 21.84 -8.47 30.16
N SER A 197 21.42 -7.47 30.94
CA SER A 197 20.02 -7.33 31.37
C SER A 197 19.07 -7.04 30.20
N LEU A 198 19.52 -6.27 29.20
CA LEU A 198 18.70 -5.99 28.01
C LEU A 198 18.65 -7.22 27.09
N ALA A 199 19.75 -7.91 26.87
CA ALA A 199 19.77 -9.17 26.12
C ALA A 199 18.77 -10.19 26.73
N GLN A 200 18.76 -10.33 28.05
CA GLN A 200 17.80 -11.19 28.75
C GLN A 200 16.34 -10.75 28.55
N ARG A 201 16.07 -9.42 28.55
CA ARG A 201 14.72 -8.88 28.31
C ARG A 201 14.28 -9.15 26.87
N LEU A 202 15.18 -9.02 25.88
CA LEU A 202 14.91 -9.36 24.47
C LEU A 202 14.57 -10.83 24.30
N GLU A 203 15.35 -11.75 24.89
CA GLU A 203 15.08 -13.18 24.86
C GLU A 203 13.74 -13.53 25.54
N ASP A 204 13.45 -12.94 26.72
CA ASP A 204 12.18 -13.14 27.42
C ASP A 204 10.99 -12.60 26.62
N GLY A 205 11.13 -11.43 26.04
CA GLY A 205 10.12 -10.80 25.18
C GLY A 205 9.84 -11.64 23.93
N ALA A 206 10.89 -12.06 23.22
CA ALA A 206 10.79 -12.90 22.05
C ALA A 206 10.09 -14.24 22.33
N ARG A 207 10.43 -14.90 23.44
CA ARG A 207 9.79 -16.14 23.86
C ARG A 207 8.30 -15.94 24.14
N ARG A 208 7.91 -14.84 24.81
CA ARG A 208 6.51 -14.51 25.11
C ARG A 208 5.74 -14.15 23.84
N ALA A 209 6.32 -13.36 22.95
CA ALA A 209 5.72 -13.01 21.65
C ALA A 209 5.49 -14.27 20.80
N SER A 210 6.48 -15.16 20.68
CA SER A 210 6.34 -16.44 19.97
C SER A 210 5.23 -17.31 20.59
N ALA A 211 5.16 -17.41 21.92
CA ALA A 211 4.11 -18.17 22.60
C ALA A 211 2.70 -17.58 22.35
N ALA A 212 2.59 -16.24 22.31
CA ALA A 212 1.32 -15.56 22.02
C ALA A 212 0.84 -15.82 20.58
N TYR A 213 1.74 -15.80 19.58
CA TYR A 213 1.40 -16.22 18.21
C TYR A 213 1.01 -17.71 18.14
N GLY A 214 1.64 -18.57 18.93
CA GLY A 214 1.24 -19.96 19.06
C GLY A 214 -0.19 -20.11 19.60
N SER A 215 -0.56 -19.29 20.61
CA SER A 215 -1.92 -19.23 21.15
C SER A 215 -2.92 -18.69 20.13
N LEU A 216 -2.56 -17.64 19.37
CA LEU A 216 -3.37 -17.12 18.28
C LEU A 216 -3.63 -18.22 17.23
N ALA A 217 -2.60 -18.94 16.79
CA ALA A 217 -2.76 -20.04 15.83
C ALA A 217 -3.70 -21.14 16.32
N GLN A 218 -3.67 -21.46 17.61
CA GLN A 218 -4.59 -22.42 18.25
C GLN A 218 -6.03 -21.89 18.27
N PHE A 219 -6.23 -20.63 18.66
CA PHE A 219 -7.53 -19.96 18.66
C PHE A 219 -8.13 -19.93 17.25
N LEU A 220 -7.35 -19.49 16.27
CA LEU A 220 -7.80 -19.42 14.87
C LEU A 220 -8.27 -20.78 14.36
N ARG A 221 -7.53 -21.86 14.61
CA ARG A 221 -7.90 -23.21 14.17
C ARG A 221 -9.02 -23.84 14.99
N GLY A 222 -9.02 -23.64 16.31
CA GLY A 222 -9.90 -24.35 17.22
C GLY A 222 -11.24 -23.67 17.47
N GLU A 223 -11.28 -22.34 17.43
CA GLU A 223 -12.48 -21.56 17.73
C GLU A 223 -13.02 -20.82 16.51
N LEU A 224 -12.16 -20.05 15.80
CA LEU A 224 -12.64 -19.18 14.72
C LEU A 224 -12.92 -19.95 13.44
N ALA A 225 -12.05 -20.87 12.99
CA ALA A 225 -12.25 -21.61 11.74
C ALA A 225 -13.57 -22.41 11.71
N PRO A 226 -14.00 -23.10 12.80
CA PRO A 226 -15.30 -23.74 12.81
C PRO A 226 -16.51 -22.81 12.71
N ALA A 227 -16.36 -21.54 13.15
CA ALA A 227 -17.40 -20.51 13.11
C ALA A 227 -17.34 -19.63 11.84
N ALA A 228 -16.23 -19.66 11.11
CA ALA A 228 -15.98 -18.84 9.94
C ALA A 228 -16.88 -19.19 8.75
N THR A 229 -17.15 -18.20 7.89
CA THR A 229 -17.93 -18.45 6.66
C THR A 229 -17.11 -19.22 5.62
N GLU A 230 -17.77 -20.17 4.94
CA GLU A 230 -17.16 -20.86 3.78
C GLU A 230 -17.09 -19.97 2.53
N GLN A 231 -17.80 -18.86 2.53
CA GLN A 231 -17.92 -17.97 1.39
C GLN A 231 -16.81 -16.92 1.42
N ASP A 232 -15.99 -16.86 0.37
CA ASP A 232 -14.98 -15.82 0.19
C ASP A 232 -15.61 -14.46 -0.19
N ALA A 233 -16.75 -14.48 -0.91
CA ALA A 233 -17.44 -13.28 -1.34
C ALA A 233 -18.06 -12.50 -0.18
N VAL A 234 -17.79 -11.19 -0.11
CA VAL A 234 -18.33 -10.32 0.95
C VAL A 234 -19.70 -9.70 0.62
N GLY A 235 -20.12 -9.77 -0.64
CA GLY A 235 -21.37 -9.17 -1.13
C GLY A 235 -21.24 -7.67 -1.43
N ARG A 236 -22.24 -7.16 -2.16
CA ARG A 236 -22.20 -5.82 -2.76
C ARG A 236 -22.07 -4.68 -1.74
N GLU A 237 -22.84 -4.72 -0.66
CA GLU A 237 -22.87 -3.62 0.31
C GLU A 237 -21.52 -3.47 1.01
N LEU A 238 -20.98 -4.58 1.51
CA LEU A 238 -19.68 -4.58 2.19
C LEU A 238 -18.54 -4.27 1.20
N TYR A 239 -18.61 -4.79 -0.02
CA TYR A 239 -17.65 -4.50 -1.07
C TYR A 239 -17.63 -3.00 -1.43
N ALA A 240 -18.80 -2.36 -1.55
CA ALA A 240 -18.90 -0.93 -1.82
C ALA A 240 -18.26 -0.08 -0.71
N LEU A 241 -18.38 -0.51 0.55
CA LEU A 241 -17.69 0.13 1.68
C LEU A 241 -16.16 -0.01 1.57
N HIS A 242 -15.67 -1.22 1.28
CA HIS A 242 -14.22 -1.46 1.07
C HIS A 242 -13.69 -0.66 -0.13
N SER A 243 -14.41 -0.66 -1.25
CA SER A 243 -14.02 0.10 -2.44
C SER A 243 -13.85 1.59 -2.13
N ARG A 244 -14.79 2.20 -1.39
CA ARG A 244 -14.68 3.61 -0.96
C ARG A 244 -13.47 3.85 -0.05
N ARG A 245 -13.15 2.91 0.84
CA ARG A 245 -11.97 3.03 1.72
C ARG A 245 -10.67 3.05 0.94
N PHE A 246 -10.55 2.24 -0.13
CA PHE A 246 -9.33 2.19 -0.94
C PHE A 246 -9.27 3.25 -2.03
N LEU A 247 -10.40 3.77 -2.47
CA LEU A 247 -10.42 4.79 -3.53
C LEU A 247 -10.56 6.23 -2.98
N GLY A 248 -11.20 6.40 -1.82
CA GLY A 248 -11.69 7.73 -1.42
C GLY A 248 -12.68 8.30 -2.44
N ALA A 249 -13.41 7.42 -3.13
CA ALA A 249 -14.38 7.77 -4.17
C ALA A 249 -15.48 6.72 -4.29
N VAL A 250 -16.62 7.15 -4.81
CA VAL A 250 -17.72 6.27 -5.18
C VAL A 250 -17.62 5.93 -6.67
N VAL A 251 -17.64 4.64 -7.00
CA VAL A 251 -17.66 4.15 -8.38
C VAL A 251 -18.86 3.22 -8.59
N ASP A 252 -19.38 3.20 -9.82
CA ASP A 252 -20.38 2.18 -10.21
C ASP A 252 -19.64 0.85 -10.41
N LEU A 253 -19.90 -0.10 -9.52
CA LEU A 253 -19.20 -1.40 -9.50
C LEU A 253 -19.55 -2.29 -10.70
N ASP A 254 -20.76 -2.14 -11.26
CA ASP A 254 -21.16 -2.90 -12.44
C ASP A 254 -20.48 -2.34 -13.70
N GLU A 255 -20.50 -1.03 -13.88
CA GLU A 255 -19.77 -0.35 -14.95
C GLU A 255 -18.26 -0.61 -14.85
N THR A 256 -17.70 -0.54 -13.64
CA THR A 256 -16.28 -0.76 -13.40
C THR A 256 -15.86 -2.19 -13.74
N TYR A 257 -16.72 -3.19 -13.47
CA TYR A 257 -16.48 -4.57 -13.86
C TYR A 257 -16.40 -4.74 -15.38
N GLU A 258 -17.40 -4.20 -16.10
CA GLU A 258 -17.42 -4.28 -17.57
C GLU A 258 -16.25 -3.52 -18.19
N TRP A 259 -15.94 -2.32 -17.68
CA TRP A 259 -14.74 -1.58 -18.08
C TRP A 259 -13.45 -2.38 -17.83
N GLY A 260 -13.36 -3.09 -16.69
CA GLY A 260 -12.21 -3.93 -16.38
C GLY A 260 -12.00 -5.04 -17.42
N ILE A 261 -13.08 -5.65 -17.92
CA ILE A 261 -13.04 -6.66 -19.00
C ILE A 261 -12.52 -6.02 -20.30
N GLU A 262 -13.04 -4.86 -20.68
CA GLU A 262 -12.62 -4.13 -21.88
C GLU A 262 -11.15 -3.71 -21.79
N GLU A 263 -10.74 -3.19 -20.64
CA GLU A 263 -9.36 -2.76 -20.40
C GLU A 263 -8.39 -3.93 -20.42
N LEU A 264 -8.75 -5.07 -19.85
CA LEU A 264 -7.93 -6.28 -19.91
C LEU A 264 -7.76 -6.78 -21.36
N ALA A 265 -8.83 -6.75 -22.15
CA ALA A 265 -8.77 -7.10 -23.56
C ALA A 265 -7.88 -6.13 -24.35
N ARG A 266 -7.97 -4.82 -24.07
CA ARG A 266 -7.11 -3.79 -24.65
C ARG A 266 -5.63 -4.04 -24.33
N MET A 267 -5.30 -4.30 -23.06
CA MET A 267 -3.93 -4.60 -22.62
C MET A 267 -3.39 -5.87 -23.32
N THR A 268 -4.21 -6.91 -23.42
CA THR A 268 -3.84 -8.16 -24.10
C THR A 268 -3.49 -7.90 -25.58
N SER A 269 -4.35 -7.16 -26.27
CA SER A 269 -4.12 -6.83 -27.71
C SER A 269 -2.85 -5.97 -27.90
N GLU A 270 -2.58 -5.05 -26.99
CA GLU A 270 -1.38 -4.21 -27.01
C GLU A 270 -0.12 -5.07 -26.76
N GLN A 271 -0.13 -5.98 -25.76
CA GLN A 271 0.98 -6.92 -25.53
C GLN A 271 1.25 -7.82 -26.74
N GLU A 272 0.19 -8.36 -27.38
CA GLU A 272 0.34 -9.18 -28.56
C GLU A 272 0.96 -8.41 -29.74
N ALA A 273 0.63 -7.13 -29.91
CA ALA A 273 1.21 -6.28 -30.92
C ALA A 273 2.71 -6.08 -30.67
N ILE A 274 3.09 -5.76 -29.43
CA ILE A 274 4.50 -5.57 -29.03
C ILE A 274 5.28 -6.89 -29.11
N ALA A 275 4.69 -8.02 -28.72
CA ALA A 275 5.34 -9.32 -28.86
C ALA A 275 5.74 -9.63 -30.32
N ARG A 276 4.88 -9.28 -31.29
CA ARG A 276 5.17 -9.41 -32.73
C ARG A 276 6.21 -8.40 -33.23
N GLU A 277 6.34 -7.24 -32.58
CA GLU A 277 7.41 -6.27 -32.85
C GLU A 277 8.77 -6.79 -32.38
N ILE A 278 8.83 -7.41 -31.18
CA ILE A 278 10.04 -8.02 -30.61
C ILE A 278 10.49 -9.24 -31.44
N LEU A 279 9.55 -10.14 -31.73
CA LEU A 279 9.81 -11.38 -32.45
C LEU A 279 8.67 -11.63 -33.46
N PRO A 280 8.92 -11.48 -34.79
CA PRO A 280 7.88 -11.62 -35.79
C PRO A 280 7.12 -12.94 -35.71
N GLY A 281 5.80 -12.85 -35.54
CA GLY A 281 4.90 -14.00 -35.45
C GLY A 281 4.80 -14.65 -34.07
N ALA A 282 5.51 -14.15 -33.06
CA ALA A 282 5.50 -14.71 -31.73
C ALA A 282 4.21 -14.38 -30.94
N SER A 283 3.85 -15.28 -30.05
CA SER A 283 2.97 -15.03 -28.92
C SER A 283 3.69 -14.20 -27.84
N VAL A 284 2.94 -13.68 -26.87
CA VAL A 284 3.51 -12.96 -25.71
C VAL A 284 4.48 -13.87 -24.94
N ALA A 285 4.12 -15.13 -24.72
CA ALA A 285 4.98 -16.08 -24.01
C ALA A 285 6.31 -16.35 -24.73
N GLU A 286 6.29 -16.47 -26.07
CA GLU A 286 7.50 -16.66 -26.86
C GLU A 286 8.38 -15.39 -26.88
N ALA A 287 7.79 -14.20 -26.92
CA ALA A 287 8.52 -12.95 -26.80
C ALA A 287 9.17 -12.80 -25.41
N VAL A 288 8.44 -13.12 -24.34
CA VAL A 288 8.98 -13.12 -22.97
C VAL A 288 10.15 -14.09 -22.85
N ALA A 289 10.00 -15.36 -23.31
CA ALA A 289 11.10 -16.33 -23.27
C ALA A 289 12.33 -15.88 -24.10
N HIS A 290 12.11 -15.20 -25.23
CA HIS A 290 13.19 -14.61 -26.01
C HIS A 290 13.95 -13.52 -25.24
N LEU A 291 13.22 -12.63 -24.55
CA LEU A 291 13.82 -11.56 -23.75
C LEU A 291 14.54 -12.07 -22.50
N GLU A 292 14.00 -13.09 -21.85
CA GLU A 292 14.63 -13.75 -20.69
C GLU A 292 15.94 -14.45 -21.05
N ALA A 293 16.07 -14.90 -22.29
CA ALA A 293 17.29 -15.52 -22.79
C ALA A 293 18.36 -14.49 -23.27
N ASP A 294 18.05 -13.20 -23.27
CA ASP A 294 18.97 -12.16 -23.74
C ASP A 294 19.92 -11.69 -22.61
N PRO A 295 21.21 -12.06 -22.65
CA PRO A 295 22.16 -11.66 -21.62
C PRO A 295 22.44 -10.15 -21.57
N ALA A 296 22.15 -9.41 -22.66
CA ALA A 296 22.31 -7.96 -22.70
C ALA A 296 21.25 -7.23 -21.85
N ARG A 297 20.17 -7.92 -21.48
CA ARG A 297 19.05 -7.40 -20.69
C ARG A 297 19.01 -7.97 -19.28
N THR A 298 20.06 -8.68 -18.87
CA THR A 298 20.13 -9.36 -17.56
C THR A 298 21.23 -8.74 -16.72
N LEU A 299 20.90 -8.34 -15.50
CA LEU A 299 21.85 -7.94 -14.47
C LEU A 299 22.20 -9.14 -13.60
N HIS A 300 23.46 -9.23 -13.18
CA HIS A 300 23.94 -10.30 -12.33
C HIS A 300 24.35 -9.76 -10.96
N GLY A 301 23.68 -10.22 -9.92
CA GLY A 301 23.92 -9.86 -8.53
C GLY A 301 23.21 -8.59 -8.07
N VAL A 302 23.01 -8.51 -6.76
CA VAL A 302 22.25 -7.43 -6.12
C VAL A 302 22.93 -6.06 -6.22
N ASP A 303 24.26 -6.03 -6.23
CA ASP A 303 25.03 -4.78 -6.37
C ASP A 303 24.80 -4.15 -7.76
N ALA A 304 24.76 -4.99 -8.81
CA ALA A 304 24.47 -4.52 -10.17
C ALA A 304 23.03 -4.02 -10.28
N LEU A 305 22.08 -4.71 -9.67
CA LEU A 305 20.67 -4.27 -9.59
C LEU A 305 20.57 -2.90 -8.90
N GLN A 306 21.15 -2.76 -7.71
CA GLN A 306 21.10 -1.51 -6.95
C GLN A 306 21.74 -0.34 -7.71
N ALA A 307 22.89 -0.55 -8.33
CA ALA A 307 23.56 0.48 -9.13
C ALA A 307 22.72 0.90 -10.34
N TRP A 308 22.10 -0.05 -11.03
CA TRP A 308 21.24 0.21 -12.17
C TRP A 308 19.96 0.97 -11.77
N MET A 309 19.32 0.59 -10.65
CA MET A 309 18.16 1.30 -10.10
C MET A 309 18.50 2.76 -9.78
N GLN A 310 19.64 2.98 -9.11
CA GLN A 310 20.08 4.32 -8.73
C GLN A 310 20.35 5.19 -9.96
N GLU A 311 21.09 4.67 -10.95
CA GLU A 311 21.40 5.39 -12.18
C GLU A 311 20.12 5.73 -12.97
N THR A 312 19.16 4.80 -13.04
CA THR A 312 17.88 5.01 -13.72
C THR A 312 17.05 6.08 -13.01
N SER A 313 16.95 6.02 -11.67
CA SER A 313 16.27 7.04 -10.86
C SER A 313 16.90 8.42 -11.01
N ASP A 314 18.23 8.52 -10.90
CA ASP A 314 18.96 9.79 -11.03
C ASP A 314 18.79 10.41 -12.42
N ARG A 315 18.77 9.58 -13.47
CA ARG A 315 18.50 10.01 -14.84
C ARG A 315 17.08 10.57 -14.98
N SER A 316 16.07 9.85 -14.45
CA SER A 316 14.67 10.31 -14.50
C SER A 316 14.49 11.66 -13.82
N VAL A 317 15.07 11.84 -12.63
CA VAL A 317 15.05 13.13 -11.91
C VAL A 317 15.66 14.25 -12.75
N ARG A 318 16.86 14.03 -13.31
CA ARG A 318 17.57 15.07 -14.09
C ARG A 318 16.81 15.48 -15.34
N GLU A 319 16.21 14.53 -16.05
CA GLU A 319 15.59 14.77 -17.34
C GLU A 319 14.15 15.28 -17.24
N LEU A 320 13.42 14.91 -16.19
CA LEU A 320 12.03 15.31 -15.98
C LEU A 320 11.89 16.63 -15.21
N ALA A 321 12.90 17.02 -14.42
CA ALA A 321 12.85 18.25 -13.64
C ALA A 321 12.80 19.49 -14.55
N GLY A 322 11.76 20.32 -14.34
CA GLY A 322 11.56 21.56 -15.11
C GLY A 322 11.00 21.35 -16.52
N THR A 323 10.63 20.11 -16.88
CA THR A 323 9.96 19.78 -18.15
C THR A 323 8.50 19.37 -17.92
N ALA A 324 8.27 18.10 -17.61
CA ALA A 324 6.95 17.56 -17.32
C ALA A 324 6.52 17.75 -15.86
N PHE A 325 7.50 17.94 -14.97
CA PHE A 325 7.28 18.09 -13.52
C PHE A 325 8.14 19.20 -12.93
N ASP A 326 7.57 19.87 -11.95
CA ASP A 326 8.32 20.76 -11.06
C ASP A 326 8.78 19.96 -9.85
N ILE A 327 10.03 19.47 -9.88
CA ILE A 327 10.60 18.63 -8.85
C ILE A 327 11.40 19.52 -7.88
N PRO A 328 10.92 19.70 -6.62
CA PRO A 328 11.64 20.46 -5.61
C PRO A 328 13.05 19.88 -5.36
N GLU A 329 14.00 20.74 -4.98
CA GLU A 329 15.41 20.34 -4.80
C GLU A 329 15.57 19.22 -3.78
N GLU A 330 14.81 19.27 -2.68
CA GLU A 330 14.85 18.25 -1.62
C GLU A 330 14.30 16.90 -2.09
N VAL A 331 13.38 16.92 -3.07
CA VAL A 331 12.78 15.70 -3.66
C VAL A 331 13.67 15.08 -4.73
N ARG A 332 14.71 15.77 -5.21
CA ARG A 332 15.61 15.24 -6.23
C ARG A 332 16.50 14.10 -5.74
N ARG A 333 16.56 13.88 -4.43
CA ARG A 333 17.36 12.81 -3.84
C ARG A 333 16.50 11.62 -3.46
N LEU A 334 16.72 10.49 -4.17
CA LEU A 334 16.16 9.19 -3.86
C LEU A 334 17.30 8.18 -3.62
N GLU A 335 17.20 7.39 -2.56
CA GLU A 335 18.12 6.27 -2.30
C GLU A 335 17.47 4.94 -2.75
N CYS A 336 18.14 4.22 -3.66
CA CYS A 336 17.75 2.86 -4.04
C CYS A 336 18.50 1.85 -3.17
N ARG A 337 17.76 0.92 -2.54
CA ARG A 337 18.33 -0.02 -1.58
C ARG A 337 17.79 -1.43 -1.79
N ILE A 338 18.63 -2.41 -1.43
CA ILE A 338 18.17 -3.79 -1.26
C ILE A 338 17.55 -3.90 0.15
N ALA A 339 16.33 -4.43 0.21
CA ALA A 339 15.64 -4.63 1.48
C ALA A 339 16.32 -5.70 2.34
N PRO A 340 16.35 -5.55 3.67
CA PRO A 340 16.92 -6.56 4.55
C PRO A 340 16.09 -7.86 4.57
N THR A 341 14.78 -7.77 4.30
CA THR A 341 13.90 -8.93 4.17
C THR A 341 13.97 -9.53 2.78
N GLN A 342 13.91 -10.86 2.70
CA GLN A 342 13.81 -11.61 1.44
C GLN A 342 12.35 -11.96 1.10
N GLU A 343 11.41 -11.62 1.98
CA GLU A 343 9.97 -11.79 1.80
C GLU A 343 9.35 -10.42 1.53
N GLY A 344 8.40 -10.37 0.62
CA GLY A 344 7.72 -9.15 0.24
C GLY A 344 8.03 -8.72 -1.19
N GLY A 345 7.62 -7.50 -1.50
CA GLY A 345 7.75 -6.91 -2.84
C GLY A 345 8.79 -5.79 -2.89
N ILE A 346 8.63 -4.98 -3.89
CA ILE A 346 9.29 -3.69 -4.02
C ILE A 346 8.37 -2.67 -3.36
N TYR A 347 8.95 -1.73 -2.61
CA TYR A 347 8.17 -0.71 -1.91
C TYR A 347 8.95 0.59 -1.73
N TYR A 348 8.22 1.65 -1.51
CA TYR A 348 8.78 2.97 -1.26
C TYR A 348 8.54 3.41 0.20
N THR A 349 9.53 4.07 0.80
CA THR A 349 9.37 4.79 2.06
C THR A 349 9.66 6.27 1.87
N GLY A 350 8.74 7.12 2.30
CA GLY A 350 8.85 8.57 2.16
C GLY A 350 10.05 9.18 2.89
N PRO A 351 10.45 10.41 2.55
CA PRO A 351 11.48 11.14 3.28
C PRO A 351 10.99 11.47 4.70
N SER A 352 11.94 11.78 5.61
CA SER A 352 11.58 12.41 6.88
C SER A 352 10.99 13.81 6.64
N ASP A 353 10.17 14.29 7.59
CA ASP A 353 9.47 15.58 7.46
C ASP A 353 10.42 16.77 7.27
N ASP A 354 11.66 16.66 7.73
CA ASP A 354 12.74 17.64 7.57
C ASP A 354 13.72 17.36 6.42
N PHE A 355 13.49 16.29 5.65
CA PHE A 355 14.38 15.76 4.61
C PHE A 355 15.79 15.39 5.09
N SER A 356 16.03 15.25 6.40
CA SER A 356 17.32 14.74 6.93
C SER A 356 17.58 13.29 6.45
N ARG A 357 16.51 12.52 6.26
CA ARG A 357 16.51 11.23 5.56
C ARG A 357 15.75 11.37 4.23
N PRO A 358 16.36 11.06 3.09
CA PRO A 358 15.67 11.08 1.79
C PRO A 358 14.65 9.95 1.68
N GLY A 359 13.79 10.03 0.66
CA GLY A 359 12.95 8.92 0.25
C GLY A 359 13.80 7.72 -0.17
N ARG A 360 13.27 6.51 0.01
CA ARG A 360 13.95 5.25 -0.29
C ARG A 360 13.07 4.30 -1.06
N MET A 361 13.60 3.79 -2.16
CA MET A 361 13.07 2.64 -2.89
C MET A 361 13.75 1.38 -2.36
N TRP A 362 12.96 0.41 -1.95
CA TRP A 362 13.44 -0.86 -1.39
C TRP A 362 13.10 -2.01 -2.30
N TRP A 363 14.07 -2.86 -2.56
CA TRP A 363 13.93 -4.03 -3.39
C TRP A 363 14.19 -5.30 -2.60
N SER A 364 13.12 -6.05 -2.28
CA SER A 364 13.25 -7.37 -1.65
C SER A 364 13.67 -8.38 -2.71
N VAL A 365 14.79 -9.05 -2.48
CA VAL A 365 15.32 -10.07 -3.37
C VAL A 365 15.12 -11.44 -2.72
N PRO A 366 14.30 -12.33 -3.31
CA PRO A 366 14.10 -13.67 -2.77
C PRO A 366 15.41 -14.47 -2.71
N ALA A 367 15.50 -15.39 -1.74
CA ALA A 367 16.68 -16.24 -1.57
C ALA A 367 17.02 -16.99 -2.86
N GLY A 368 18.29 -16.91 -3.29
CA GLY A 368 18.78 -17.60 -4.48
C GLY A 368 18.51 -16.89 -5.81
N VAL A 369 17.78 -15.77 -5.84
CA VAL A 369 17.63 -14.94 -7.05
C VAL A 369 18.89 -14.09 -7.22
N THR A 370 19.56 -14.24 -8.34
CA THR A 370 20.84 -13.55 -8.68
C THR A 370 20.82 -12.89 -10.06
N GLU A 371 19.75 -13.06 -10.81
CA GLU A 371 19.59 -12.51 -12.15
C GLU A 371 18.30 -11.68 -12.24
N PHE A 372 18.40 -10.51 -12.87
CA PHE A 372 17.30 -9.54 -12.95
C PHE A 372 17.16 -9.03 -14.38
N ALA A 373 15.95 -9.13 -14.93
CA ALA A 373 15.65 -8.70 -16.29
C ALA A 373 15.32 -7.19 -16.32
N THR A 374 16.22 -6.37 -16.86
CA THR A 374 16.06 -4.91 -16.88
C THR A 374 14.77 -4.46 -17.55
N TRP A 375 14.37 -5.12 -18.64
CA TRP A 375 13.15 -4.81 -19.37
C TRP A 375 11.86 -4.98 -18.54
N ARG A 376 11.87 -5.91 -17.59
CA ARG A 376 10.75 -6.17 -16.69
C ARG A 376 10.73 -5.17 -15.52
N GLU A 377 11.93 -4.87 -15.01
CA GLU A 377 12.10 -4.10 -13.78
C GLU A 377 12.04 -2.57 -13.99
N LEU A 378 12.29 -2.09 -15.22
CA LEU A 378 12.39 -0.65 -15.51
C LEU A 378 11.14 0.14 -15.11
N THR A 379 9.95 -0.39 -15.42
CA THR A 379 8.68 0.27 -15.06
C THR A 379 8.51 0.41 -13.55
N THR A 380 9.00 -0.56 -12.78
CA THR A 380 8.95 -0.52 -11.30
C THR A 380 9.84 0.59 -10.74
N VAL A 381 11.00 0.85 -11.35
CA VAL A 381 11.84 2.00 -10.95
C VAL A 381 11.10 3.32 -11.15
N TYR A 382 10.29 3.46 -12.20
CA TYR A 382 9.47 4.65 -12.42
C TYR A 382 8.26 4.72 -11.49
N HIS A 383 7.66 3.57 -11.17
CA HIS A 383 6.54 3.43 -10.24
C HIS A 383 6.92 3.88 -8.82
N GLU A 384 8.02 3.35 -8.29
CA GLU A 384 8.49 3.66 -6.93
C GLU A 384 9.24 4.99 -6.86
N GLY A 385 9.92 5.35 -7.95
CA GLY A 385 10.77 6.53 -8.05
C GLY A 385 10.07 7.77 -8.60
N VAL A 386 10.73 8.40 -9.58
CA VAL A 386 10.22 9.57 -10.31
C VAL A 386 9.83 9.12 -11.72
N PRO A 387 8.59 9.41 -12.15
CA PRO A 387 7.62 10.35 -11.55
C PRO A 387 6.58 9.71 -10.60
N GLY A 388 6.76 8.46 -10.13
CA GLY A 388 5.80 7.73 -9.31
C GLY A 388 5.76 8.16 -7.83
N HIS A 389 5.80 7.17 -6.92
CA HIS A 389 5.60 7.38 -5.48
C HIS A 389 6.55 8.41 -4.85
N HIS A 390 7.84 8.39 -5.23
CA HIS A 390 8.82 9.33 -4.67
C HIS A 390 8.48 10.77 -4.97
N LEU A 391 8.07 11.08 -6.20
CA LEU A 391 7.65 12.44 -6.55
C LEU A 391 6.39 12.83 -5.78
N GLN A 392 5.37 12.00 -5.76
CA GLN A 392 4.09 12.31 -5.12
C GLN A 392 4.23 12.53 -3.61
N ILE A 393 4.82 11.57 -2.91
CA ILE A 393 4.96 11.59 -1.44
C ILE A 393 5.99 12.65 -1.02
N GLY A 394 7.11 12.75 -1.74
CA GLY A 394 8.12 13.77 -1.48
C GLY A 394 7.59 15.18 -1.67
N HIS A 395 6.74 15.41 -2.68
CA HIS A 395 6.11 16.70 -2.92
C HIS A 395 5.14 17.09 -1.77
N ALA A 396 4.38 16.13 -1.25
CA ALA A 396 3.52 16.37 -0.08
C ALA A 396 4.33 16.81 1.14
N VAL A 397 5.47 16.15 1.42
CA VAL A 397 6.39 16.54 2.50
C VAL A 397 7.04 17.90 2.23
N HIS A 398 7.43 18.20 0.98
CA HIS A 398 7.95 19.53 0.60
C HIS A 398 6.98 20.65 0.96
N ASN A 399 5.68 20.42 0.81
CA ASN A 399 4.62 21.38 1.10
C ASN A 399 4.34 21.59 2.61
N ARG A 400 5.26 21.19 3.49
CA ARG A 400 5.11 21.31 4.97
C ARG A 400 4.83 22.72 5.49
N ALA A 401 5.21 23.75 4.74
CA ALA A 401 4.90 25.14 5.09
C ALA A 401 3.41 25.51 4.88
N ARG A 402 2.65 24.64 4.19
CA ARG A 402 1.25 24.88 3.83
C ARG A 402 0.30 23.80 4.34
N LEU A 403 0.75 22.55 4.36
CA LEU A 403 -0.07 21.39 4.70
C LEU A 403 0.20 20.96 6.15
N ASN A 404 -0.84 20.63 6.88
CA ASN A 404 -0.73 20.00 8.20
C ASN A 404 -0.17 18.55 8.10
N THR A 405 0.24 17.97 9.22
CA THR A 405 0.88 16.65 9.27
C THR A 405 -0.03 15.54 8.73
N TRP A 406 -1.33 15.61 9.01
CA TRP A 406 -2.27 14.61 8.49
C TRP A 406 -2.26 14.57 6.96
N ARG A 407 -2.36 15.74 6.28
CA ARG A 407 -2.32 15.85 4.82
C ARG A 407 -1.01 15.39 4.19
N ARG A 408 0.11 15.53 4.89
CA ARG A 408 1.44 15.16 4.39
C ARG A 408 1.77 13.69 4.57
N GLN A 409 1.33 13.07 5.68
CA GLN A 409 1.84 11.79 6.11
C GLN A 409 0.78 10.68 6.17
N LEU A 410 -0.49 11.02 6.40
CA LEU A 410 -1.54 10.04 6.66
C LEU A 410 -2.70 10.08 5.68
N ALA A 411 -3.02 11.25 5.15
CA ALA A 411 -4.08 11.40 4.17
C ALA A 411 -3.72 10.72 2.84
N GLY A 412 -4.72 10.37 2.09
CA GLY A 412 -4.61 9.68 0.82
C GLY A 412 -5.05 8.24 0.89
N THR A 413 -5.38 7.71 -0.26
CA THR A 413 -5.92 6.36 -0.41
C THR A 413 -5.03 5.54 -1.33
N SER A 414 -5.18 4.20 -1.28
CA SER A 414 -4.50 3.31 -2.21
C SER A 414 -4.76 3.72 -3.67
N GLY A 415 -6.01 4.06 -4.02
CA GLY A 415 -6.34 4.51 -5.38
C GLY A 415 -5.68 5.83 -5.78
N HIS A 416 -5.46 6.75 -4.82
CA HIS A 416 -4.73 7.99 -5.08
C HIS A 416 -3.24 7.73 -5.33
N ALA A 417 -2.58 6.96 -4.46
CA ALA A 417 -1.14 6.73 -4.54
C ALA A 417 -0.77 5.74 -5.68
N GLU A 418 -1.40 4.58 -5.72
CA GLU A 418 -1.15 3.54 -6.72
C GLU A 418 -1.65 3.93 -8.11
N GLY A 419 -2.80 4.65 -8.14
CA GLY A 419 -3.33 5.20 -9.37
C GLY A 419 -2.38 6.21 -10.00
N TRP A 420 -1.78 7.11 -9.20
CA TRP A 420 -0.73 8.02 -9.64
C TRP A 420 0.48 7.25 -10.18
N ALA A 421 0.97 6.24 -9.47
CA ALA A 421 2.14 5.48 -9.90
C ALA A 421 1.92 4.72 -11.21
N LEU A 422 0.74 4.10 -11.42
CA LEU A 422 0.40 3.50 -12.70
C LEU A 422 0.21 4.54 -13.84
N TYR A 423 -0.35 5.69 -13.52
CA TYR A 423 -0.42 6.82 -14.44
C TYR A 423 0.99 7.31 -14.84
N ALA A 424 1.91 7.38 -13.87
CA ALA A 424 3.30 7.74 -14.07
C ALA A 424 4.02 6.76 -15.03
N GLU A 425 3.80 5.44 -14.90
CA GLU A 425 4.33 4.45 -15.84
C GLU A 425 3.92 4.76 -17.30
N ARG A 426 2.64 5.09 -17.53
CA ARG A 426 2.13 5.47 -18.85
C ARG A 426 2.65 6.83 -19.33
N LEU A 427 2.94 7.75 -18.42
CA LEU A 427 3.59 9.01 -18.80
C LEU A 427 5.01 8.76 -19.28
N MET A 428 5.77 7.85 -18.66
CA MET A 428 7.13 7.51 -19.11
C MET A 428 7.14 6.92 -20.52
N GLU A 429 6.13 6.12 -20.89
CA GLU A 429 5.93 5.69 -22.27
C GLU A 429 5.68 6.89 -23.20
N ARG A 430 4.76 7.79 -22.85
CA ARG A 430 4.46 9.00 -23.65
C ARG A 430 5.64 9.96 -23.81
N PHE A 431 6.57 9.97 -22.86
CA PHE A 431 7.77 10.80 -22.90
C PHE A 431 8.95 10.13 -23.62
N GLY A 432 8.79 8.90 -24.14
CA GLY A 432 9.82 8.18 -24.88
C GLY A 432 10.83 7.43 -24.02
N TYR A 433 10.58 7.23 -22.74
CA TYR A 433 11.46 6.46 -21.84
C TYR A 433 11.25 4.94 -21.92
N LEU A 434 10.20 4.51 -22.63
CA LEU A 434 9.86 3.12 -22.90
C LEU A 434 9.77 2.87 -24.42
N ASP A 435 10.65 3.49 -25.22
CA ASP A 435 10.66 3.33 -26.69
C ASP A 435 11.13 1.94 -27.12
N ASP A 436 11.94 1.25 -26.30
CA ASP A 436 12.29 -0.16 -26.54
C ASP A 436 11.04 -1.04 -26.36
N PRO A 437 10.67 -1.86 -27.36
CA PRO A 437 9.52 -2.77 -27.24
C PRO A 437 9.59 -3.73 -26.04
N ALA A 438 10.79 -4.12 -25.61
CA ALA A 438 10.97 -4.97 -24.44
C ALA A 438 10.53 -4.26 -23.16
N ASP A 439 10.93 -2.99 -22.97
CA ASP A 439 10.58 -2.19 -21.80
C ASP A 439 9.07 -1.90 -21.77
N ARG A 440 8.46 -1.64 -22.95
CA ARG A 440 6.99 -1.52 -23.06
C ARG A 440 6.27 -2.81 -22.70
N LEU A 441 6.81 -3.96 -23.13
CA LEU A 441 6.22 -5.26 -22.77
C LEU A 441 6.27 -5.49 -21.26
N GLY A 442 7.36 -5.13 -20.60
CA GLY A 442 7.51 -5.22 -19.15
C GLY A 442 6.50 -4.34 -18.41
N MET A 443 6.33 -3.08 -18.83
CA MET A 443 5.31 -2.19 -18.27
C MET A 443 3.90 -2.76 -18.45
N LEU A 444 3.57 -3.24 -19.65
CA LEU A 444 2.25 -3.80 -19.96
C LEU A 444 1.97 -5.08 -19.20
N ASP A 445 2.98 -5.88 -18.88
CA ASP A 445 2.79 -7.09 -18.05
C ASP A 445 2.24 -6.73 -16.67
N GLY A 446 2.82 -5.72 -16.03
CA GLY A 446 2.30 -5.14 -14.81
C GLY A 446 0.92 -4.51 -14.95
N GLN A 447 0.69 -3.73 -15.99
CA GLN A 447 -0.59 -3.05 -16.25
C GLN A 447 -1.73 -4.06 -16.52
N ARG A 448 -1.45 -5.14 -17.27
CA ARG A 448 -2.39 -6.22 -17.54
C ARG A 448 -2.81 -6.95 -16.27
N MET A 449 -1.85 -7.27 -15.39
CA MET A 449 -2.15 -7.86 -14.09
C MET A 449 -3.10 -6.96 -13.28
N ARG A 450 -2.86 -5.64 -13.27
CA ARG A 450 -3.71 -4.68 -12.55
C ARG A 450 -5.11 -4.55 -13.17
N ALA A 451 -5.26 -4.71 -14.48
CA ALA A 451 -6.57 -4.80 -15.13
C ALA A 451 -7.29 -6.12 -14.77
N ALA A 452 -6.56 -7.24 -14.77
CA ALA A 452 -7.12 -8.54 -14.34
C ALA A 452 -7.63 -8.51 -12.89
N ARG A 453 -6.95 -7.78 -11.98
CA ARG A 453 -7.38 -7.59 -10.58
C ARG A 453 -8.77 -6.95 -10.49
N VAL A 454 -9.10 -5.97 -11.34
CA VAL A 454 -10.41 -5.31 -11.36
C VAL A 454 -11.52 -6.32 -11.64
N VAL A 455 -11.32 -7.14 -12.67
CA VAL A 455 -12.30 -8.16 -13.09
C VAL A 455 -12.45 -9.24 -12.02
N LEU A 456 -11.34 -9.77 -11.53
CA LEU A 456 -11.33 -10.87 -10.56
C LEU A 456 -11.98 -10.46 -9.24
N ASP A 457 -11.52 -9.35 -8.67
CA ASP A 457 -11.89 -8.92 -7.31
C ASP A 457 -13.37 -8.55 -7.25
N ILE A 458 -13.84 -7.66 -8.15
CA ILE A 458 -15.27 -7.31 -8.26
C ILE A 458 -16.10 -8.56 -8.60
N GLY A 459 -15.61 -9.38 -9.52
CA GLY A 459 -16.27 -10.60 -9.98
C GLY A 459 -16.58 -11.56 -8.84
N VAL A 460 -15.57 -11.92 -8.05
CA VAL A 460 -15.72 -12.85 -6.93
C VAL A 460 -16.61 -12.27 -5.84
N HIS A 461 -16.30 -11.05 -5.38
CA HIS A 461 -16.97 -10.48 -4.21
C HIS A 461 -18.43 -10.09 -4.48
N LEU A 462 -18.79 -9.75 -5.71
CA LEU A 462 -20.18 -9.49 -6.12
C LEU A 462 -20.88 -10.72 -6.71
N GLN A 463 -20.21 -11.86 -6.75
CA GLN A 463 -20.74 -13.09 -7.35
C GLN A 463 -21.25 -12.90 -8.78
N LYS A 464 -20.48 -12.18 -9.60
CA LYS A 464 -20.80 -11.93 -11.00
C LYS A 464 -20.57 -13.19 -11.85
N PRO A 465 -21.16 -13.28 -13.04
CA PRO A 465 -20.76 -14.31 -14.01
C PRO A 465 -19.35 -14.03 -14.52
N LEU A 466 -18.60 -15.10 -14.80
CA LEU A 466 -17.30 -15.06 -15.49
C LEU A 466 -17.45 -14.39 -16.87
N PRO A 467 -16.45 -13.66 -17.35
CA PRO A 467 -16.49 -13.05 -18.67
C PRO A 467 -16.85 -14.06 -19.78
N GLY A 468 -17.88 -13.77 -20.56
CA GLY A 468 -18.37 -14.63 -21.63
C GLY A 468 -19.03 -15.93 -21.19
N SER A 469 -19.39 -16.10 -19.91
CA SER A 469 -19.99 -17.33 -19.35
C SER A 469 -21.20 -16.98 -18.45
N ALA A 470 -22.05 -17.98 -18.21
CA ALA A 470 -23.10 -17.91 -17.19
C ALA A 470 -22.63 -18.45 -15.82
N THR A 471 -21.42 -18.98 -15.74
CA THR A 471 -20.86 -19.54 -14.51
C THR A 471 -20.43 -18.42 -13.57
N VAL A 472 -20.84 -18.48 -12.31
CA VAL A 472 -20.48 -17.49 -11.28
C VAL A 472 -19.03 -17.70 -10.82
N TRP A 473 -18.34 -16.62 -10.50
CA TRP A 473 -16.99 -16.64 -9.96
C TRP A 473 -16.87 -17.49 -8.69
N THR A 474 -15.77 -18.24 -8.61
CA THR A 474 -15.32 -19.00 -7.43
C THR A 474 -13.83 -18.72 -7.20
N ALA A 475 -13.30 -19.11 -6.05
CA ALA A 475 -11.86 -19.00 -5.78
C ALA A 475 -11.00 -19.79 -6.79
N ASP A 476 -11.47 -20.98 -7.23
CA ASP A 476 -10.75 -21.79 -8.22
C ASP A 476 -10.75 -21.11 -9.60
N SER A 477 -11.90 -20.58 -10.03
CA SER A 477 -11.97 -19.84 -11.29
C SER A 477 -11.16 -18.55 -11.24
N ALA A 478 -11.04 -17.89 -10.07
CA ALA A 478 -10.19 -16.74 -9.87
C ALA A 478 -8.71 -17.07 -10.06
N LEU A 479 -8.28 -18.22 -9.53
CA LEU A 479 -6.91 -18.72 -9.68
C LEU A 479 -6.58 -19.02 -11.15
N ASP A 480 -7.46 -19.73 -11.85
CA ASP A 480 -7.26 -20.04 -13.27
C ASP A 480 -7.28 -18.78 -14.14
N PHE A 481 -8.16 -17.84 -13.83
CA PHE A 481 -8.22 -16.56 -14.53
C PHE A 481 -6.93 -15.74 -14.35
N LEU A 482 -6.42 -15.64 -13.13
CA LEU A 482 -5.19 -14.88 -12.90
C LEU A 482 -4.00 -15.54 -13.59
N ARG A 483 -3.86 -16.87 -13.50
CA ARG A 483 -2.83 -17.63 -14.24
C ARG A 483 -2.83 -17.33 -15.74
N ALA A 484 -4.00 -17.24 -16.34
CA ALA A 484 -4.13 -16.95 -17.77
C ALA A 484 -3.76 -15.50 -18.15
N ASN A 485 -3.64 -14.61 -17.17
CA ASN A 485 -3.47 -13.18 -17.41
C ASN A 485 -2.16 -12.58 -16.86
N VAL A 486 -1.28 -13.39 -16.28
CA VAL A 486 0.00 -12.94 -15.73
C VAL A 486 1.15 -13.86 -16.15
N ASN A 487 2.36 -13.33 -16.22
CA ASN A 487 3.60 -14.09 -16.48
C ASN A 487 4.39 -14.25 -15.16
N MET A 488 3.79 -14.92 -14.18
CA MET A 488 4.36 -15.11 -12.85
C MET A 488 4.27 -16.59 -12.43
N ASP A 489 5.09 -17.00 -11.47
CA ASP A 489 5.06 -18.35 -10.94
C ASP A 489 3.76 -18.67 -10.18
N ASP A 490 3.45 -19.96 -10.06
CA ASP A 490 2.18 -20.40 -9.47
C ASP A 490 2.07 -20.09 -7.96
N ALA A 491 3.18 -20.00 -7.23
CA ALA A 491 3.18 -19.66 -5.81
C ALA A 491 2.78 -18.19 -5.61
N PHE A 492 3.32 -17.30 -6.44
CA PHE A 492 2.94 -15.90 -6.45
C PHE A 492 1.46 -15.70 -6.83
N VAL A 493 1.00 -16.37 -7.88
CA VAL A 493 -0.42 -16.31 -8.32
C VAL A 493 -1.36 -16.76 -7.20
N ARG A 494 -1.04 -17.86 -6.49
CA ARG A 494 -1.83 -18.32 -5.33
C ARG A 494 -1.84 -17.33 -4.18
N PHE A 495 -0.68 -16.73 -3.88
CA PHE A 495 -0.59 -15.69 -2.84
C PHE A 495 -1.48 -14.50 -3.20
N GLU A 496 -1.39 -14.00 -4.43
CA GLU A 496 -2.17 -12.85 -4.91
C GLU A 496 -3.68 -13.14 -4.86
N VAL A 497 -4.13 -14.29 -5.34
CA VAL A 497 -5.56 -14.65 -5.26
C VAL A 497 -6.02 -14.71 -3.80
N ASN A 498 -5.26 -15.35 -2.90
CA ASN A 498 -5.62 -15.39 -1.48
C ASN A 498 -5.66 -13.99 -0.85
N ARG A 499 -4.77 -13.08 -1.27
CA ARG A 499 -4.78 -11.68 -0.87
C ARG A 499 -6.07 -10.98 -1.34
N TYR A 500 -6.46 -11.12 -2.61
CA TYR A 500 -7.66 -10.49 -3.15
C TYR A 500 -8.93 -11.00 -2.45
N LEU A 501 -9.02 -12.30 -2.22
CA LEU A 501 -10.15 -12.91 -1.50
C LEU A 501 -10.27 -12.45 -0.04
N GLY A 502 -9.18 -12.00 0.58
CA GLY A 502 -9.17 -11.55 1.97
C GLY A 502 -9.14 -10.03 2.15
N TRP A 503 -8.90 -9.28 1.06
CA TRP A 503 -8.74 -7.82 1.12
C TRP A 503 -9.52 -7.13 0.00
N PRO A 504 -10.87 -7.25 0.01
CA PRO A 504 -11.74 -6.81 -1.07
C PRO A 504 -11.57 -5.32 -1.38
N GLY A 505 -11.53 -4.98 -2.66
CA GLY A 505 -11.44 -3.60 -3.14
C GLY A 505 -10.02 -3.00 -3.14
N GLN A 506 -9.03 -3.62 -2.49
CA GLN A 506 -7.67 -3.07 -2.48
C GLN A 506 -6.98 -3.27 -3.84
N ALA A 507 -6.95 -4.49 -4.35
CA ALA A 507 -6.24 -4.80 -5.58
C ALA A 507 -6.76 -4.04 -6.82
N PRO A 508 -8.06 -3.82 -7.01
CA PRO A 508 -8.57 -2.99 -8.12
C PRO A 508 -8.27 -1.51 -8.00
N SER A 509 -7.99 -1.00 -6.80
CA SER A 509 -7.77 0.43 -6.56
C SER A 509 -6.64 1.03 -7.40
N TYR A 510 -5.62 0.22 -7.73
CA TYR A 510 -4.53 0.57 -8.63
C TYR A 510 -5.03 1.06 -9.99
N LYS A 511 -5.75 0.19 -10.68
CA LYS A 511 -6.17 0.44 -12.07
C LYS A 511 -7.35 1.39 -12.15
N ILE A 512 -8.27 1.33 -11.17
CA ILE A 512 -9.37 2.29 -11.05
C ILE A 512 -8.81 3.69 -10.74
N GLY A 513 -7.83 3.78 -9.85
CA GLY A 513 -7.14 5.03 -9.55
C GLY A 513 -6.45 5.63 -10.78
N GLN A 514 -5.72 4.82 -11.56
CA GLN A 514 -5.13 5.25 -12.83
C GLN A 514 -6.19 5.82 -13.79
N ARG A 515 -7.30 5.10 -13.98
CA ARG A 515 -8.42 5.57 -14.80
C ARG A 515 -8.90 6.95 -14.39
N ILE A 516 -9.06 7.18 -13.08
CA ILE A 516 -9.51 8.47 -12.54
C ILE A 516 -8.45 9.55 -12.78
N TRP A 517 -7.17 9.29 -12.56
CA TRP A 517 -6.09 10.23 -12.85
C TRP A 517 -6.04 10.63 -14.34
N GLU A 518 -6.19 9.66 -15.24
CA GLU A 518 -6.25 9.91 -16.68
C GLU A 518 -7.48 10.76 -17.06
N GLN A 519 -8.66 10.44 -16.50
CA GLN A 519 -9.88 11.21 -16.71
C GLN A 519 -9.73 12.66 -16.24
N LEU A 520 -9.16 12.88 -15.06
CA LEU A 520 -8.96 14.24 -14.52
C LEU A 520 -8.01 15.08 -15.37
N ARG A 521 -6.95 14.47 -15.90
CA ARG A 521 -6.05 15.13 -16.86
C ARG A 521 -6.80 15.50 -18.14
N ASP A 522 -7.55 14.58 -18.72
CA ASP A 522 -8.26 14.78 -19.98
C ASP A 522 -9.38 15.82 -19.82
N GLU A 523 -10.09 15.81 -18.70
CA GLU A 523 -11.09 16.83 -18.34
C GLU A 523 -10.45 18.22 -18.19
N ALA A 524 -9.27 18.29 -17.54
CA ALA A 524 -8.53 19.55 -17.42
C ALA A 524 -8.04 20.06 -18.79
N GLU A 525 -7.51 19.18 -19.64
CA GLU A 525 -7.09 19.52 -21.01
C GLU A 525 -8.28 20.02 -21.85
N ALA A 526 -9.42 19.34 -21.78
CA ALA A 526 -10.63 19.74 -22.49
C ALA A 526 -11.16 21.10 -22.00
N ARG A 527 -11.11 21.38 -20.70
CA ARG A 527 -11.57 22.62 -20.09
C ARG A 527 -10.66 23.81 -20.39
N GLU A 528 -9.34 23.60 -20.28
CA GLU A 528 -8.32 24.65 -20.41
C GLU A 528 -7.92 24.90 -21.88
N GLY A 529 -8.12 23.92 -22.78
CA GLY A 529 -7.82 24.01 -24.20
C GLY A 529 -6.38 24.44 -24.46
N ALA A 530 -6.18 25.51 -25.24
CA ALA A 530 -4.83 25.98 -25.56
C ALA A 530 -4.02 26.52 -24.37
N ALA A 531 -4.65 26.76 -23.22
CA ALA A 531 -3.99 27.18 -21.99
C ALA A 531 -3.55 26.00 -21.11
N PHE A 532 -3.93 24.76 -21.47
CA PHE A 532 -3.56 23.59 -20.71
C PHE A 532 -2.04 23.39 -20.65
N SER A 533 -1.56 23.11 -19.47
CA SER A 533 -0.18 22.73 -19.21
C SER A 533 -0.15 21.46 -18.37
N LEU A 534 0.44 20.39 -18.91
CA LEU A 534 0.59 19.13 -18.20
C LEU A 534 1.36 19.31 -16.87
N ALA A 535 2.46 20.06 -16.89
CA ALA A 535 3.22 20.39 -15.70
C ALA A 535 2.39 21.21 -14.68
N GLY A 536 1.56 22.14 -15.19
CA GLY A 536 0.62 22.90 -14.35
C GLY A 536 -0.46 22.04 -13.71
N PHE A 537 -1.00 21.07 -14.47
CA PHE A 537 -1.95 20.08 -13.94
C PHE A 537 -1.31 19.24 -12.84
N HIS A 538 -0.14 18.67 -13.10
CA HIS A 538 0.58 17.85 -12.12
C HIS A 538 0.89 18.65 -10.84
N ARG A 539 1.38 19.90 -10.98
CA ARG A 539 1.64 20.75 -9.83
C ARG A 539 0.40 20.96 -8.98
N ARG A 540 -0.73 21.38 -9.60
CA ARG A 540 -1.98 21.60 -8.84
C ARG A 540 -2.44 20.35 -8.10
N ALA A 541 -2.32 19.18 -8.74
CA ALA A 541 -2.70 17.91 -8.13
C ALA A 541 -1.78 17.52 -6.98
N LEU A 542 -0.45 17.61 -7.17
CA LEU A 542 0.55 17.24 -6.15
C LEU A 542 0.57 18.22 -4.98
N ASP A 543 0.28 19.52 -5.20
CA ASP A 543 0.18 20.52 -4.15
C ASP A 543 -0.95 20.23 -3.14
N LEU A 544 -1.92 19.39 -3.51
CA LEU A 544 -2.97 18.96 -2.58
C LEU A 544 -2.43 18.02 -1.48
N GLY A 545 -1.28 17.37 -1.70
CA GLY A 545 -0.80 16.29 -0.83
C GLY A 545 -1.66 15.03 -0.94
N GLY A 546 -1.72 14.21 0.11
CA GLY A 546 -2.58 13.04 0.15
C GLY A 546 -4.06 13.43 0.23
N VAL A 547 -4.90 12.83 -0.62
CA VAL A 547 -6.37 13.00 -0.62
C VAL A 547 -7.06 11.77 -1.21
N GLY A 548 -8.34 11.57 -0.91
CA GLY A 548 -9.19 10.64 -1.64
C GLY A 548 -9.48 11.13 -3.08
N LEU A 549 -9.82 10.21 -3.95
CA LEU A 549 -10.01 10.54 -5.39
C LEU A 549 -11.20 11.46 -5.67
N ASP A 550 -12.27 11.43 -4.85
CA ASP A 550 -13.39 12.39 -4.98
C ASP A 550 -12.97 13.79 -4.54
N THR A 551 -12.14 13.89 -3.49
CA THR A 551 -11.55 15.18 -3.06
C THR A 551 -10.59 15.71 -4.13
N LEU A 552 -9.74 14.86 -4.72
CA LEU A 552 -8.89 15.22 -5.84
C LEU A 552 -9.70 15.80 -7.01
N ARG A 553 -10.77 15.08 -7.41
CA ARG A 553 -11.65 15.50 -8.50
C ARG A 553 -12.29 16.86 -8.24
N SER A 554 -12.89 17.04 -7.06
CA SER A 554 -13.58 18.28 -6.71
C SER A 554 -12.58 19.47 -6.64
N SER A 555 -11.36 19.23 -6.16
CA SER A 555 -10.33 20.27 -6.06
C SER A 555 -9.75 20.69 -7.41
N LEU A 556 -9.72 19.80 -8.40
CA LEU A 556 -9.21 20.09 -9.75
C LEU A 556 -10.28 20.57 -10.73
N ALA A 557 -11.56 20.44 -10.39
CA ALA A 557 -12.68 20.90 -11.22
C ALA A 557 -12.93 22.42 -11.14
N GLY A 558 -12.38 23.10 -10.11
CA GLY A 558 -12.60 24.51 -9.78
C GLY A 558 -11.76 25.52 -10.55
#